data_2fcf4af8822cc7ab6658a17dc6ccd16a
#
_entry.id   2fcf4af8822cc7ab6658a17dc6ccd16a
#
_cell.length_a   1.000
_cell.length_b   1.000
_cell.length_c   1.000
_cell.angle_alpha   90.00
_cell.angle_beta   90.00
_cell.angle_gamma   90.00
#
_symmetry.space_group_name_H-M   'P 1'
#
loop_
_entity.id
_entity.type
_entity.pdbx_description
1 polymer ?
#
loop_
_entity_poly.entity_id
_entity_poly.type
_entity_poly.pdbx_seq_one_letter_code
_entity_poly.pdbx_strand_id
1 'polypeptide(L)'
;MKKLYFVLILFSTYSIYSQDTKNVLFLGNSYTYVNNLPSLVQQAATSTGDTFTYDSNTPGGHRLKGHATNTTSINKIAVGNWDYVVLQDQSQYPSFPDAQVATEVYPYATQLSNLIKQHNPCATTTFYMTWGRENGDANNCGGWPPVCTYEGMDDLLRQRYQIMANDNNGITSPVGAVWRYLRTNHPTIDLYSGDGSHPSLTGSYAGAITFYCTLFRKDPTLVTFNSTLSDSDATIIKNAVKQVVFNDFLEWNIGKYDPIASFNTTNTNENYTFTNTSQNGVSYNWDFGDGNTSTDGNPIHTYTSNSIYTITLTTSNCGKTSVVTHDITVSALTIEDNEPLKNDFQIIKNPITDYLTISSNLFNQSRYQIRIISVIGQQIRIVNSYHDTLQKINISNLATGIYILNISDSDKSVYNTKFIKQ
;
A
#
# COMPACT_ATOMS: atom_id res chain seq x y z
N MET A 1 47.14 26.75 31.70
CA MET A 1 45.74 26.30 31.63
C MET A 1 45.19 26.60 30.23
N LYS A 2 45.09 25.60 29.36
CA LYS A 2 44.51 25.74 28.00
C LYS A 2 43.00 25.59 28.10
N LYS A 3 42.25 26.65 27.78
CA LYS A 3 40.77 26.59 27.70
C LYS A 3 40.37 25.89 26.42
N LEU A 4 39.70 24.72 26.52
CA LEU A 4 39.11 23.98 25.45
C LEU A 4 37.72 24.58 25.18
N TYR A 5 37.51 25.21 24.01
CA TYR A 5 36.19 25.68 23.57
C TYR A 5 35.49 24.52 22.82
N PHE A 6 34.41 24.05 23.39
CA PHE A 6 33.50 23.09 22.70
C PHE A 6 32.57 23.89 21.78
N VAL A 7 32.73 23.77 20.47
CA VAL A 7 31.78 24.30 19.48
C VAL A 7 30.69 23.28 19.28
N LEU A 8 29.50 23.56 19.81
CA LEU A 8 28.29 22.74 19.57
C LEU A 8 27.76 23.07 18.19
N ILE A 9 27.99 22.19 17.21
CA ILE A 9 27.38 22.31 15.86
C ILE A 9 25.98 21.73 15.98
N LEU A 10 24.96 22.60 16.00
CA LEU A 10 23.57 22.19 15.83
C LEU A 10 23.34 21.78 14.35
N PHE A 11 23.26 20.49 14.10
CA PHE A 11 22.71 19.99 12.84
C PHE A 11 21.18 20.18 12.86
N SER A 12 20.70 21.25 12.24
CA SER A 12 19.28 21.35 11.88
C SER A 12 19.02 20.38 10.73
N THR A 13 18.32 19.28 11.00
CA THR A 13 17.78 18.40 9.97
C THR A 13 16.63 19.12 9.25
N TYR A 14 16.94 19.80 8.16
CA TYR A 14 15.91 20.23 7.23
C TYR A 14 15.38 18.98 6.53
N SER A 15 14.14 18.58 6.81
CA SER A 15 13.41 17.64 5.98
C SER A 15 13.18 18.30 4.62
N ILE A 16 14.00 18.00 3.63
CA ILE A 16 13.79 18.42 2.25
C ILE A 16 12.64 17.56 1.73
N TYR A 17 11.42 18.10 1.76
CA TYR A 17 10.31 17.49 1.03
C TYR A 17 10.61 17.64 -0.46
N SER A 18 10.59 16.52 -1.19
CA SER A 18 10.70 16.54 -2.64
C SER A 18 9.56 17.39 -3.22
N GLN A 19 9.91 18.30 -4.10
CA GLN A 19 8.93 19.08 -4.88
C GLN A 19 8.23 18.13 -5.86
N ASP A 20 6.90 18.05 -5.77
CA ASP A 20 6.08 17.27 -6.68
C ASP A 20 5.40 18.15 -7.74
N THR A 21 5.27 17.60 -8.93
CA THR A 21 4.50 18.23 -10.01
C THR A 21 3.27 17.39 -10.33
N LYS A 22 2.11 18.02 -10.44
CA LYS A 22 0.85 17.37 -10.84
C LYS A 22 0.18 18.18 -11.96
N ASN A 23 -0.26 17.46 -13.00
CA ASN A 23 -1.02 18.01 -14.12
C ASN A 23 -2.45 17.44 -14.09
N VAL A 24 -3.46 18.27 -13.91
CA VAL A 24 -4.82 17.85 -13.53
C VAL A 24 -5.88 18.46 -14.44
N LEU A 25 -6.76 17.62 -14.98
CA LEU A 25 -7.95 18.06 -15.69
C LEU A 25 -9.18 17.99 -14.80
N PHE A 26 -9.97 19.06 -14.73
CA PHE A 26 -11.25 19.09 -14.02
C PHE A 26 -12.42 19.07 -15.02
N LEU A 27 -13.25 18.04 -14.91
CA LEU A 27 -14.53 17.92 -15.62
C LEU A 27 -15.66 17.94 -14.59
N GLY A 28 -16.42 19.03 -14.58
CA GLY A 28 -17.43 19.27 -13.56
C GLY A 28 -18.42 20.35 -13.96
N ASN A 29 -18.88 21.10 -12.98
CA ASN A 29 -19.85 22.17 -13.17
C ASN A 29 -19.60 23.36 -12.22
N SER A 30 -20.67 24.08 -11.82
CA SER A 30 -20.53 25.22 -10.93
C SER A 30 -19.87 24.92 -9.58
N TYR A 31 -19.97 23.72 -9.05
CA TYR A 31 -19.28 23.34 -7.81
C TYR A 31 -17.75 23.30 -7.97
N THR A 32 -17.28 23.20 -9.20
CA THR A 32 -15.84 23.27 -9.53
C THR A 32 -15.41 24.70 -9.91
N TYR A 33 -16.21 25.46 -10.71
CA TYR A 33 -15.75 26.76 -11.15
C TYR A 33 -16.00 27.90 -10.15
N VAL A 34 -17.01 27.77 -9.27
CA VAL A 34 -17.30 28.79 -8.24
C VAL A 34 -16.07 28.98 -7.36
N ASN A 35 -15.73 30.25 -7.08
CA ASN A 35 -14.51 30.68 -6.39
C ASN A 35 -13.20 30.16 -7.02
N ASN A 36 -13.25 29.69 -8.28
CA ASN A 36 -12.10 29.16 -9.01
C ASN A 36 -11.35 28.07 -8.21
N LEU A 37 -12.06 27.00 -7.82
CA LEU A 37 -11.50 25.91 -7.02
C LEU A 37 -10.15 25.39 -7.54
N PRO A 38 -9.93 25.14 -8.86
CA PRO A 38 -8.64 24.69 -9.36
C PRO A 38 -7.48 25.66 -9.04
N SER A 39 -7.75 26.96 -9.09
CA SER A 39 -6.75 27.98 -8.72
C SER A 39 -6.45 27.98 -7.21
N LEU A 40 -7.44 27.73 -6.37
CA LEU A 40 -7.21 27.58 -4.92
C LEU A 40 -6.33 26.35 -4.63
N VAL A 41 -6.53 25.24 -5.35
CA VAL A 41 -5.66 24.05 -5.26
C VAL A 41 -4.22 24.40 -5.67
N GLN A 42 -4.06 25.15 -6.77
CA GLN A 42 -2.75 25.60 -7.24
C GLN A 42 -2.04 26.46 -6.19
N GLN A 43 -2.74 27.40 -5.58
CA GLN A 43 -2.18 28.27 -4.55
C GLN A 43 -1.80 27.48 -3.28
N ALA A 44 -2.61 26.49 -2.88
CA ALA A 44 -2.29 25.59 -1.80
C ALA A 44 -1.00 24.79 -2.10
N ALA A 45 -0.87 24.19 -3.28
CA ALA A 45 0.31 23.46 -3.72
C ALA A 45 1.55 24.37 -3.79
N THR A 46 1.42 25.55 -4.39
CA THR A 46 2.54 26.52 -4.48
C THR A 46 3.04 26.93 -3.10
N SER A 47 2.15 27.02 -2.11
CA SER A 47 2.52 27.42 -0.76
C SER A 47 3.39 26.39 -0.02
N THR A 48 3.45 25.16 -0.52
CA THR A 48 4.30 24.07 -0.01
C THR A 48 5.50 23.77 -0.90
N GLY A 49 5.70 24.58 -1.97
CA GLY A 49 6.76 24.40 -2.95
C GLY A 49 6.42 23.42 -4.08
N ASP A 50 5.20 22.87 -4.10
CA ASP A 50 4.75 21.95 -5.13
C ASP A 50 4.26 22.68 -6.37
N THR A 51 4.36 22.03 -7.54
CA THR A 51 3.87 22.56 -8.81
C THR A 51 2.55 21.89 -9.18
N PHE A 52 1.54 22.71 -9.46
CA PHE A 52 0.23 22.27 -9.92
C PHE A 52 -0.17 22.99 -11.18
N THR A 53 -0.38 22.24 -12.25
CA THR A 53 -0.94 22.76 -13.51
C THR A 53 -2.32 22.14 -13.72
N TYR A 54 -3.23 22.93 -14.28
CA TYR A 54 -4.58 22.44 -14.51
C TYR A 54 -5.21 23.00 -15.76
N ASP A 55 -6.18 22.25 -16.27
CA ASP A 55 -7.18 22.72 -17.22
C ASP A 55 -8.57 22.26 -16.77
N SER A 56 -9.62 22.84 -17.31
CA SER A 56 -10.98 22.50 -16.90
C SER A 56 -12.00 22.65 -18.03
N ASN A 57 -13.08 21.88 -17.92
CA ASN A 57 -14.34 22.11 -18.62
C ASN A 57 -15.48 21.93 -17.61
N THR A 58 -16.09 23.07 -17.20
CA THR A 58 -17.02 23.08 -16.05
C THR A 58 -18.30 23.88 -16.36
N PRO A 59 -19.07 23.55 -17.41
CA PRO A 59 -20.31 24.27 -17.71
C PRO A 59 -21.31 24.14 -16.55
N GLY A 60 -22.07 25.21 -16.25
CA GLY A 60 -23.03 25.23 -15.15
C GLY A 60 -24.06 24.11 -15.24
N GLY A 61 -24.30 23.41 -14.12
CA GLY A 61 -25.26 22.31 -14.04
C GLY A 61 -24.90 21.06 -14.84
N HIS A 62 -23.68 20.97 -15.39
CA HIS A 62 -23.27 19.86 -16.26
C HIS A 62 -23.16 18.55 -15.46
N ARG A 63 -23.41 17.44 -16.15
CA ARG A 63 -23.42 16.07 -15.60
C ARG A 63 -22.31 15.23 -16.22
N LEU A 64 -21.93 14.12 -15.61
CA LEU A 64 -21.03 13.13 -16.22
C LEU A 64 -21.57 12.66 -17.59
N LYS A 65 -22.89 12.43 -17.70
CA LYS A 65 -23.57 12.12 -18.98
C LYS A 65 -23.29 13.16 -20.05
N GLY A 66 -23.32 14.44 -19.69
CA GLY A 66 -23.01 15.55 -20.59
C GLY A 66 -21.53 15.57 -21.00
N HIS A 67 -20.62 15.38 -20.06
CA HIS A 67 -19.18 15.33 -20.34
C HIS A 67 -18.81 14.16 -21.27
N ALA A 68 -19.49 13.02 -21.17
CA ALA A 68 -19.24 11.83 -21.98
C ALA A 68 -19.53 12.04 -23.50
N THR A 69 -20.29 13.09 -23.83
CA THR A 69 -20.59 13.46 -25.23
C THR A 69 -20.12 14.86 -25.61
N ASN A 70 -19.56 15.62 -24.66
CA ASN A 70 -19.09 16.99 -24.89
C ASN A 70 -17.73 16.98 -25.57
N THR A 71 -17.66 17.50 -26.79
CA THR A 71 -16.43 17.53 -27.60
C THR A 71 -15.27 18.22 -26.88
N THR A 72 -15.51 19.30 -26.11
CA THR A 72 -14.46 19.98 -25.36
C THR A 72 -13.88 19.06 -24.26
N SER A 73 -14.74 18.35 -23.52
CA SER A 73 -14.30 17.39 -22.50
C SER A 73 -13.48 16.26 -23.12
N ILE A 74 -13.99 15.67 -24.22
CA ILE A 74 -13.33 14.57 -24.92
C ILE A 74 -11.96 15.01 -25.45
N ASN A 75 -11.88 16.17 -26.11
CA ASN A 75 -10.63 16.70 -26.63
C ASN A 75 -9.62 16.98 -25.51
N LYS A 76 -10.06 17.51 -24.37
CA LYS A 76 -9.17 17.74 -23.21
C LYS A 76 -8.66 16.43 -22.61
N ILE A 77 -9.50 15.38 -22.49
CA ILE A 77 -9.03 14.04 -22.09
C ILE A 77 -8.00 13.51 -23.09
N ALA A 78 -8.25 13.70 -24.39
CA ALA A 78 -7.40 13.18 -25.46
C ALA A 78 -5.98 13.79 -25.51
N VAL A 79 -5.73 14.90 -24.81
CA VAL A 79 -4.36 15.43 -24.63
C VAL A 79 -3.44 14.38 -23.98
N GLY A 80 -3.96 13.54 -23.09
CA GLY A 80 -3.30 12.34 -22.62
C GLY A 80 -2.10 12.53 -21.68
N ASN A 81 -1.84 13.74 -21.19
CA ASN A 81 -0.69 14.06 -20.33
C ASN A 81 -1.09 14.36 -18.86
N TRP A 82 -2.29 13.97 -18.46
CA TRP A 82 -2.82 14.21 -17.13
C TRP A 82 -2.33 13.18 -16.12
N ASP A 83 -1.89 13.62 -14.96
CA ASP A 83 -1.68 12.71 -13.80
C ASP A 83 -3.02 12.31 -13.18
N TYR A 84 -3.96 13.27 -13.15
CA TYR A 84 -5.31 13.06 -12.62
C TYR A 84 -6.35 13.69 -13.53
N VAL A 85 -7.49 13.01 -13.69
CA VAL A 85 -8.68 13.61 -14.29
C VAL A 85 -9.80 13.55 -13.25
N VAL A 86 -10.24 14.72 -12.82
CA VAL A 86 -11.28 14.90 -11.81
C VAL A 86 -12.64 14.88 -12.48
N LEU A 87 -13.53 14.03 -12.03
CA LEU A 87 -14.90 13.86 -12.51
C LEU A 87 -15.88 14.26 -11.41
N GLN A 88 -16.75 15.25 -11.70
CA GLN A 88 -17.78 15.73 -10.80
C GLN A 88 -19.14 15.74 -11.51
N ASP A 89 -20.11 15.01 -10.94
CA ASP A 89 -21.49 15.04 -11.45
C ASP A 89 -22.28 16.24 -10.89
N GLN A 90 -23.44 16.49 -11.42
CA GLN A 90 -24.34 17.51 -10.90
C GLN A 90 -24.80 17.15 -9.48
N SER A 91 -24.96 18.15 -8.61
CA SER A 91 -25.10 18.04 -7.17
C SER A 91 -26.16 17.02 -6.68
N GLN A 92 -27.22 16.79 -7.43
CA GLN A 92 -28.34 15.96 -7.01
C GLN A 92 -28.30 14.55 -7.59
N TYR A 93 -27.80 14.38 -8.83
CA TYR A 93 -27.96 13.12 -9.56
C TYR A 93 -27.40 11.89 -8.84
N PRO A 94 -26.22 11.93 -8.20
CA PRO A 94 -25.76 10.78 -7.46
C PRO A 94 -26.56 10.50 -6.17
N SER A 95 -27.43 11.41 -5.71
CA SER A 95 -28.29 11.17 -4.54
C SER A 95 -29.71 10.68 -4.89
N PHE A 96 -30.02 10.48 -6.16
CA PHE A 96 -31.33 9.99 -6.59
C PHE A 96 -31.52 8.48 -6.35
N PRO A 97 -32.73 7.92 -6.60
CA PRO A 97 -33.01 6.50 -6.43
C PRO A 97 -32.03 5.60 -7.23
N ASP A 98 -31.72 4.41 -6.67
CA ASP A 98 -30.75 3.46 -7.24
C ASP A 98 -30.98 3.17 -8.72
N ALA A 99 -32.20 2.94 -9.15
CA ALA A 99 -32.54 2.65 -10.54
C ALA A 99 -32.17 3.82 -11.47
N GLN A 100 -32.32 5.06 -10.99
CA GLN A 100 -31.98 6.25 -11.76
C GLN A 100 -30.45 6.44 -11.80
N VAL A 101 -29.76 6.28 -10.68
CA VAL A 101 -28.30 6.38 -10.61
C VAL A 101 -27.64 5.30 -11.48
N ALA A 102 -28.17 4.07 -11.47
CA ALA A 102 -27.67 2.97 -12.30
C ALA A 102 -27.75 3.24 -13.81
N THR A 103 -28.69 4.08 -14.26
CA THR A 103 -28.86 4.42 -15.68
C THR A 103 -28.29 5.78 -16.08
N GLU A 104 -28.27 6.71 -15.15
CA GLU A 104 -28.01 8.12 -15.44
C GLU A 104 -26.65 8.64 -14.92
N VAL A 105 -25.96 7.86 -14.07
CA VAL A 105 -24.69 8.27 -13.43
C VAL A 105 -23.57 7.25 -13.71
N TYR A 106 -23.71 6.01 -13.23
CA TYR A 106 -22.64 5.00 -13.26
C TYR A 106 -22.13 4.68 -14.67
N PRO A 107 -22.97 4.52 -15.72
CA PRO A 107 -22.46 4.22 -17.04
C PRO A 107 -21.55 5.32 -17.60
N TYR A 108 -21.83 6.57 -17.25
CA TYR A 108 -21.04 7.71 -17.73
C TYR A 108 -19.76 7.92 -16.94
N ALA A 109 -19.76 7.58 -15.64
CA ALA A 109 -18.55 7.50 -14.84
C ALA A 109 -17.59 6.46 -15.45
N THR A 110 -18.10 5.28 -15.82
CA THR A 110 -17.32 4.22 -16.47
C THR A 110 -16.87 4.60 -17.88
N GLN A 111 -17.74 5.22 -18.69
CA GLN A 111 -17.38 5.67 -20.03
C GLN A 111 -16.24 6.69 -20.02
N LEU A 112 -16.31 7.68 -19.12
CA LEU A 112 -15.26 8.70 -18.97
C LEU A 112 -13.97 8.10 -18.43
N SER A 113 -14.05 7.20 -17.45
CA SER A 113 -12.88 6.50 -16.89
C SER A 113 -12.15 5.67 -17.93
N ASN A 114 -12.92 4.94 -18.78
CA ASN A 114 -12.35 4.18 -19.88
C ASN A 114 -11.68 5.07 -20.92
N LEU A 115 -12.29 6.21 -21.26
CA LEU A 115 -11.72 7.18 -22.20
C LEU A 115 -10.41 7.78 -21.63
N ILE A 116 -10.36 8.10 -20.34
CA ILE A 116 -9.14 8.56 -19.67
C ILE A 116 -8.04 7.51 -19.81
N LYS A 117 -8.34 6.25 -19.47
CA LYS A 117 -7.37 5.15 -19.54
C LYS A 117 -6.93 4.81 -20.95
N GLN A 118 -7.80 5.00 -21.94
CA GLN A 118 -7.47 4.84 -23.36
C GLN A 118 -6.39 5.83 -23.82
N HIS A 119 -6.46 7.08 -23.38
CA HIS A 119 -5.50 8.14 -23.76
C HIS A 119 -4.26 8.22 -22.87
N ASN A 120 -4.40 7.84 -21.59
CA ASN A 120 -3.28 7.70 -20.65
C ASN A 120 -3.59 6.61 -19.63
N PRO A 121 -3.06 5.39 -19.81
CA PRO A 121 -3.23 4.29 -18.85
C PRO A 121 -2.76 4.63 -17.44
N CYS A 122 -1.86 5.59 -17.29
CA CYS A 122 -1.29 6.02 -16.02
C CYS A 122 -2.07 7.15 -15.34
N ALA A 123 -2.98 7.83 -16.04
CA ALA A 123 -3.81 8.85 -15.42
C ALA A 123 -4.73 8.24 -14.35
N THR A 124 -4.85 8.86 -13.20
CA THR A 124 -5.76 8.44 -12.14
C THR A 124 -7.10 9.14 -12.28
N THR A 125 -8.19 8.39 -12.50
CA THR A 125 -9.54 8.94 -12.40
C THR A 125 -9.82 9.30 -10.95
N THR A 126 -10.21 10.55 -10.70
CA THR A 126 -10.49 11.08 -9.36
C THR A 126 -11.94 11.54 -9.30
N PHE A 127 -12.73 10.92 -8.45
CA PHE A 127 -14.12 11.30 -8.28
C PHE A 127 -14.22 12.38 -7.20
N TYR A 128 -14.74 13.54 -7.58
CA TYR A 128 -14.97 14.66 -6.68
C TYR A 128 -16.26 14.44 -5.92
N MET A 129 -16.18 13.87 -4.71
CA MET A 129 -17.33 13.67 -3.83
C MET A 129 -17.84 15.02 -3.35
N THR A 130 -19.01 15.40 -3.84
CA THR A 130 -19.72 16.60 -3.43
C THR A 130 -20.47 16.36 -2.12
N TRP A 131 -21.23 17.32 -1.65
CA TRP A 131 -21.91 17.39 -0.36
C TRP A 131 -23.43 17.50 -0.52
N GLY A 132 -24.16 17.13 0.51
CA GLY A 132 -25.60 17.37 0.62
C GLY A 132 -25.93 18.87 0.64
N ARG A 133 -27.06 19.26 0.07
CA ARG A 133 -27.57 20.63 0.22
C ARG A 133 -27.80 20.95 1.68
N GLU A 134 -27.59 22.17 2.08
CA GLU A 134 -27.57 22.62 3.48
C GLU A 134 -28.80 22.16 4.29
N ASN A 135 -29.97 22.21 3.66
CA ASN A 135 -31.24 21.81 4.25
C ASN A 135 -31.94 20.67 3.51
N GLY A 136 -31.15 19.85 2.79
CA GLY A 136 -31.65 18.82 1.89
C GLY A 136 -32.15 19.39 0.55
N ASP A 137 -32.71 18.51 -0.29
CA ASP A 137 -33.25 18.88 -1.61
C ASP A 137 -34.79 18.99 -1.57
N ALA A 138 -35.29 20.14 -1.19
CA ALA A 138 -36.71 20.40 -1.05
C ALA A 138 -37.53 20.13 -2.36
N ASN A 139 -36.89 20.28 -3.53
CA ASN A 139 -37.55 20.08 -4.81
C ASN A 139 -37.84 18.60 -5.10
N ASN A 140 -37.01 17.70 -4.63
CA ASN A 140 -37.12 16.27 -4.89
C ASN A 140 -37.57 15.47 -3.66
N CYS A 141 -37.62 16.11 -2.47
CA CYS A 141 -37.96 15.53 -1.19
C CYS A 141 -39.31 14.80 -1.21
N GLY A 142 -40.33 15.37 -1.85
CA GLY A 142 -41.68 14.77 -1.91
C GLY A 142 -41.72 13.44 -2.67
N GLY A 143 -40.87 13.26 -3.65
CA GLY A 143 -40.75 12.01 -4.44
C GLY A 143 -39.70 11.06 -3.94
N TRP A 144 -38.69 11.55 -3.19
CA TRP A 144 -37.58 10.77 -2.69
C TRP A 144 -37.16 11.22 -1.29
N PRO A 145 -37.82 10.73 -0.24
CA PRO A 145 -37.61 11.17 1.14
C PRO A 145 -36.17 11.18 1.67
N PRO A 146 -35.25 10.27 1.24
CA PRO A 146 -33.86 10.32 1.70
C PRO A 146 -33.16 11.66 1.47
N VAL A 147 -33.54 12.44 0.47
CA VAL A 147 -32.92 13.75 0.19
C VAL A 147 -33.60 14.92 0.93
N CYS A 148 -34.57 14.65 1.79
CA CYS A 148 -35.26 15.71 2.58
C CYS A 148 -34.33 16.39 3.60
N THR A 149 -33.23 15.75 3.97
CA THR A 149 -32.27 16.29 4.94
C THR A 149 -30.88 16.35 4.33
N TYR A 150 -30.02 17.18 4.92
CA TYR A 150 -28.61 17.19 4.56
C TYR A 150 -27.99 15.81 4.71
N GLU A 151 -28.16 15.17 5.86
CA GLU A 151 -27.56 13.89 6.21
C GLU A 151 -27.95 12.79 5.22
N GLY A 152 -29.24 12.67 4.92
CA GLY A 152 -29.71 11.64 4.01
C GLY A 152 -29.22 11.84 2.56
N MET A 153 -29.15 13.09 2.09
CA MET A 153 -28.59 13.40 0.78
C MET A 153 -27.09 13.13 0.75
N ASP A 154 -26.35 13.54 1.78
CA ASP A 154 -24.90 13.40 1.90
C ASP A 154 -24.47 11.93 2.02
N ASP A 155 -25.22 11.10 2.77
CA ASP A 155 -24.99 9.66 2.88
C ASP A 155 -25.09 8.97 1.51
N LEU A 156 -26.10 9.33 0.71
CA LEU A 156 -26.24 8.83 -0.66
C LEU A 156 -25.08 9.27 -1.56
N LEU A 157 -24.70 10.55 -1.51
CA LEU A 157 -23.56 11.07 -2.28
C LEU A 157 -22.29 10.32 -1.93
N ARG A 158 -21.96 10.18 -0.64
CA ARG A 158 -20.79 9.44 -0.17
C ARG A 158 -20.78 8.01 -0.72
N GLN A 159 -21.88 7.28 -0.54
CA GLN A 159 -21.98 5.91 -1.05
C GLN A 159 -21.76 5.82 -2.56
N ARG A 160 -22.41 6.69 -3.35
CA ARG A 160 -22.36 6.62 -4.81
C ARG A 160 -21.01 7.02 -5.38
N TYR A 161 -20.35 8.03 -4.81
CA TYR A 161 -19.01 8.42 -5.25
C TYR A 161 -17.97 7.34 -4.92
N GLN A 162 -18.12 6.63 -3.79
CA GLN A 162 -17.27 5.48 -3.48
C GLN A 162 -17.52 4.29 -4.42
N ILE A 163 -18.78 4.01 -4.80
CA ILE A 163 -19.11 3.00 -5.81
C ILE A 163 -18.44 3.37 -7.14
N MET A 164 -18.59 4.60 -7.62
CA MET A 164 -17.95 5.05 -8.87
C MET A 164 -16.42 4.88 -8.82
N ALA A 165 -15.78 5.22 -7.70
CA ALA A 165 -14.35 5.07 -7.52
C ALA A 165 -13.93 3.59 -7.52
N ASN A 166 -14.65 2.72 -6.81
CA ASN A 166 -14.35 1.30 -6.75
C ASN A 166 -14.51 0.61 -8.11
N ASP A 167 -15.63 0.86 -8.78
CA ASP A 167 -15.98 0.19 -10.03
C ASP A 167 -15.04 0.59 -11.20
N ASN A 168 -14.37 1.74 -11.08
CA ASN A 168 -13.51 2.28 -12.13
C ASN A 168 -12.01 2.33 -11.75
N ASN A 169 -11.59 1.63 -10.69
CA ASN A 169 -10.22 1.68 -10.17
C ASN A 169 -9.72 3.14 -10.00
N GLY A 170 -10.61 4.01 -9.56
CA GLY A 170 -10.36 5.41 -9.30
C GLY A 170 -10.24 5.71 -7.81
N ILE A 171 -9.86 6.94 -7.50
CA ILE A 171 -9.81 7.47 -6.14
C ILE A 171 -10.94 8.48 -5.91
N THR A 172 -11.26 8.73 -4.65
CA THR A 172 -12.20 9.78 -4.26
C THR A 172 -11.47 10.97 -3.67
N SER A 173 -11.77 12.21 -4.13
CA SER A 173 -11.47 13.42 -3.37
C SER A 173 -12.70 13.72 -2.49
N PRO A 174 -12.64 13.44 -1.17
CA PRO A 174 -13.83 13.33 -0.33
C PRO A 174 -14.23 14.67 0.29
N VAL A 175 -14.45 15.68 -0.52
CA VAL A 175 -14.79 17.03 -0.06
C VAL A 175 -16.09 17.02 0.78
N GLY A 176 -17.10 16.27 0.36
CA GLY A 176 -18.35 16.14 1.13
C GLY A 176 -18.13 15.54 2.52
N ALA A 177 -17.21 14.55 2.67
CA ALA A 177 -16.91 13.99 3.99
C ALA A 177 -16.21 15.01 4.90
N VAL A 178 -15.31 15.83 4.34
CA VAL A 178 -14.67 16.95 5.08
C VAL A 178 -15.75 17.98 5.50
N TRP A 179 -16.68 18.31 4.61
CA TRP A 179 -17.78 19.21 4.90
C TRP A 179 -18.68 18.64 6.02
N ARG A 180 -19.00 17.34 5.96
CA ARG A 180 -19.77 16.65 7.03
C ARG A 180 -19.06 16.80 8.39
N TYR A 181 -17.74 16.56 8.40
CA TYR A 181 -16.95 16.70 9.62
C TYR A 181 -16.97 18.14 10.16
N LEU A 182 -16.78 19.13 9.29
CA LEU A 182 -16.80 20.54 9.65
C LEU A 182 -18.19 20.96 10.17
N ARG A 183 -19.26 20.61 9.48
CA ARG A 183 -20.65 20.91 9.93
C ARG A 183 -20.96 20.32 11.32
N THR A 184 -20.47 19.12 11.59
CA THR A 184 -20.73 18.43 12.85
C THR A 184 -19.91 19.00 14.01
N ASN A 185 -18.63 19.25 13.79
CA ASN A 185 -17.68 19.57 14.86
C ASN A 185 -17.36 21.08 14.95
N HIS A 186 -17.55 21.83 13.87
CA HIS A 186 -17.24 23.25 13.73
C HIS A 186 -18.37 23.99 13.01
N PRO A 187 -19.58 24.02 13.55
CA PRO A 187 -20.79 24.55 12.86
C PRO A 187 -20.73 26.06 12.58
N THR A 188 -19.77 26.78 13.14
CA THR A 188 -19.52 28.20 12.85
C THR A 188 -18.77 28.44 11.55
N ILE A 189 -18.19 27.39 10.93
CA ILE A 189 -17.55 27.46 9.62
C ILE A 189 -18.64 27.46 8.55
N ASP A 190 -18.84 28.62 7.91
CA ASP A 190 -19.84 28.77 6.85
C ASP A 190 -19.32 28.21 5.52
N LEU A 191 -19.87 27.06 5.12
CA LEU A 191 -19.44 26.32 3.93
C LEU A 191 -20.29 26.65 2.69
N TYR A 192 -21.52 27.16 2.86
CA TYR A 192 -22.44 27.39 1.78
C TYR A 192 -22.50 28.85 1.36
N SER A 193 -22.83 29.08 0.10
CA SER A 193 -23.34 30.37 -0.34
C SER A 193 -24.82 30.52 0.04
N GLY A 194 -25.39 31.71 -0.10
CA GLY A 194 -26.76 32.00 0.33
C GLY A 194 -27.89 31.17 -0.32
N ASP A 195 -27.55 30.32 -1.31
CA ASP A 195 -28.52 29.39 -1.93
C ASP A 195 -28.55 28.01 -1.24
N GLY A 196 -27.70 27.78 -0.24
CA GLY A 196 -27.63 26.53 0.50
C GLY A 196 -27.16 25.32 -0.34
N SER A 197 -26.55 25.57 -1.50
CA SER A 197 -26.12 24.56 -2.46
C SER A 197 -24.67 24.78 -2.92
N HIS A 198 -24.38 25.93 -3.51
CA HIS A 198 -23.03 26.29 -3.96
C HIS A 198 -22.09 26.56 -2.78
N PRO A 199 -20.77 26.36 -2.99
CA PRO A 199 -19.82 26.63 -1.92
C PRO A 199 -19.65 28.13 -1.69
N SER A 200 -19.54 28.54 -0.42
CA SER A 200 -18.91 29.81 -0.07
C SER A 200 -17.43 29.79 -0.43
N LEU A 201 -16.72 30.91 -0.25
CA LEU A 201 -15.26 30.89 -0.41
C LEU A 201 -14.58 29.94 0.59
N THR A 202 -15.08 29.87 1.82
CA THR A 202 -14.60 28.95 2.85
C THR A 202 -14.85 27.50 2.47
N GLY A 203 -16.03 27.18 1.92
CA GLY A 203 -16.35 25.86 1.40
C GLY A 203 -15.45 25.44 0.23
N SER A 204 -15.18 26.35 -0.70
CA SER A 204 -14.24 26.11 -1.78
C SER A 204 -12.78 25.95 -1.31
N TYR A 205 -12.38 26.70 -0.29
CA TYR A 205 -11.07 26.52 0.35
C TYR A 205 -10.96 25.13 1.01
N ALA A 206 -11.99 24.67 1.73
CA ALA A 206 -12.01 23.32 2.28
C ALA A 206 -11.88 22.25 1.17
N GLY A 207 -12.57 22.47 0.04
CA GLY A 207 -12.40 21.63 -1.16
C GLY A 207 -10.97 21.67 -1.71
N ALA A 208 -10.35 22.83 -1.80
CA ALA A 208 -8.98 23.00 -2.31
C ALA A 208 -7.94 22.27 -1.44
N ILE A 209 -8.04 22.40 -0.12
CA ILE A 209 -7.15 21.68 0.83
C ILE A 209 -7.38 20.17 0.76
N THR A 210 -8.63 19.73 0.55
CA THR A 210 -8.96 18.31 0.34
C THR A 210 -8.32 17.78 -0.94
N PHE A 211 -8.41 18.52 -2.05
CA PHE A 211 -7.74 18.15 -3.30
C PHE A 211 -6.22 18.14 -3.16
N TYR A 212 -5.64 19.15 -2.52
CA TYR A 212 -4.20 19.14 -2.24
C TYR A 212 -3.78 17.86 -1.52
N CYS A 213 -4.45 17.53 -0.42
CA CYS A 213 -4.16 16.33 0.36
C CYS A 213 -4.35 15.04 -0.47
N THR A 214 -5.42 14.96 -1.28
CA THR A 214 -5.73 13.80 -2.13
C THR A 214 -4.68 13.59 -3.23
N LEU A 215 -4.31 14.66 -3.94
CA LEU A 215 -3.49 14.59 -5.15
C LEU A 215 -1.99 14.51 -4.84
N PHE A 216 -1.52 15.23 -3.83
CA PHE A 216 -0.11 15.24 -3.41
C PHE A 216 0.20 14.23 -2.30
N ARG A 217 -0.82 13.71 -1.61
CA ARG A 217 -0.68 12.78 -0.46
C ARG A 217 0.23 13.33 0.63
N LYS A 218 0.15 14.64 0.85
CA LYS A 218 0.91 15.38 1.85
C LYS A 218 0.01 15.86 2.99
N ASP A 219 0.62 16.06 4.16
CA ASP A 219 -0.08 16.60 5.32
C ASP A 219 -0.64 17.99 4.99
N PRO A 220 -1.97 18.20 5.03
CA PRO A 220 -2.60 19.46 4.66
C PRO A 220 -2.24 20.60 5.62
N THR A 221 -1.74 20.30 6.82
CA THR A 221 -1.30 21.33 7.77
C THR A 221 0.00 22.04 7.35
N LEU A 222 0.71 21.50 6.36
CA LEU A 222 1.88 22.15 5.76
C LEU A 222 1.51 23.30 4.83
N VAL A 223 0.27 23.39 4.37
CA VAL A 223 -0.20 24.47 3.49
C VAL A 223 -0.19 25.79 4.26
N THR A 224 0.57 26.76 3.78
CA THR A 224 0.65 28.10 4.40
C THR A 224 -0.33 29.11 3.75
N PHE A 225 -0.89 28.79 2.58
CA PHE A 225 -1.92 29.57 1.94
C PHE A 225 -3.26 29.45 2.68
N ASN A 226 -3.84 30.56 3.10
CA ASN A 226 -5.12 30.65 3.83
C ASN A 226 -6.25 31.32 3.03
N SER A 227 -6.01 31.70 1.75
CA SER A 227 -6.92 32.54 0.99
C SER A 227 -7.22 33.85 1.76
N THR A 228 -8.49 34.18 1.93
CA THR A 228 -8.92 35.35 2.73
C THR A 228 -9.51 34.95 4.09
N LEU A 229 -9.34 33.68 4.49
CA LEU A 229 -9.82 33.17 5.76
C LEU A 229 -8.94 33.65 6.93
N SER A 230 -9.53 33.68 8.13
CA SER A 230 -8.74 33.82 9.35
C SER A 230 -7.78 32.64 9.53
N ASP A 231 -6.63 32.84 10.17
CA ASP A 231 -5.69 31.75 10.49
C ASP A 231 -6.35 30.65 11.32
N SER A 232 -7.30 31.02 12.19
CA SER A 232 -8.08 30.08 13.00
C SER A 232 -8.93 29.17 12.11
N ASP A 233 -9.75 29.73 11.22
CA ASP A 233 -10.65 28.97 10.36
C ASP A 233 -9.87 28.11 9.36
N ALA A 234 -8.81 28.65 8.77
CA ALA A 234 -7.94 27.90 7.89
C ALA A 234 -7.26 26.72 8.62
N THR A 235 -6.85 26.91 9.86
CA THR A 235 -6.27 25.83 10.71
C THR A 235 -7.30 24.75 11.04
N ILE A 236 -8.53 25.14 11.38
CA ILE A 236 -9.63 24.18 11.61
C ILE A 236 -9.88 23.34 10.38
N ILE A 237 -9.95 23.95 9.19
CA ILE A 237 -10.18 23.26 7.91
C ILE A 237 -9.02 22.30 7.59
N LYS A 238 -7.78 22.73 7.71
CA LYS A 238 -6.60 21.87 7.47
C LYS A 238 -6.59 20.66 8.40
N ASN A 239 -6.90 20.85 9.68
CA ASN A 239 -7.01 19.75 10.65
C ASN A 239 -8.18 18.81 10.33
N ALA A 240 -9.32 19.32 9.87
CA ALA A 240 -10.43 18.50 9.41
C ALA A 240 -10.03 17.62 8.22
N VAL A 241 -9.34 18.19 7.22
CA VAL A 241 -8.80 17.43 6.08
C VAL A 241 -7.78 16.40 6.53
N LYS A 242 -6.89 16.75 7.46
CA LYS A 242 -5.94 15.79 8.03
C LYS A 242 -6.67 14.63 8.69
N GLN A 243 -7.69 14.90 9.49
CA GLN A 243 -8.46 13.88 10.21
C GLN A 243 -9.24 12.97 9.26
N VAL A 244 -9.88 13.54 8.23
CA VAL A 244 -10.79 12.80 7.34
C VAL A 244 -10.06 12.12 6.18
N VAL A 245 -8.96 12.71 5.70
CA VAL A 245 -8.31 12.25 4.46
C VAL A 245 -6.90 11.73 4.72
N PHE A 246 -6.03 12.55 5.31
CA PHE A 246 -4.61 12.21 5.44
C PHE A 246 -4.36 11.00 6.34
N ASN A 247 -5.13 10.88 7.42
CA ASN A 247 -4.99 9.78 8.37
C ASN A 247 -5.58 8.45 7.86
N ASP A 248 -6.37 8.48 6.78
CA ASP A 248 -7.01 7.28 6.22
C ASP A 248 -7.17 7.37 4.70
N PHE A 249 -6.06 7.39 3.98
CA PHE A 249 -6.05 7.43 2.52
C PHE A 249 -6.77 6.25 1.86
N LEU A 250 -6.70 5.06 2.48
CA LEU A 250 -7.27 3.85 1.89
C LEU A 250 -8.80 3.84 1.89
N GLU A 251 -9.45 4.52 2.84
CA GLU A 251 -10.90 4.74 2.83
C GLU A 251 -11.35 5.39 1.49
N TRP A 252 -10.50 6.22 0.92
CA TRP A 252 -10.77 6.97 -0.32
C TRP A 252 -10.10 6.38 -1.55
N ASN A 253 -9.64 5.13 -1.47
CA ASN A 253 -8.83 4.45 -2.49
C ASN A 253 -7.50 5.14 -2.83
N ILE A 254 -7.06 6.12 -2.06
CA ILE A 254 -5.79 6.82 -2.30
C ILE A 254 -4.65 5.86 -1.95
N GLY A 255 -3.84 5.49 -2.94
CA GLY A 255 -2.78 4.50 -2.79
C GLY A 255 -3.20 3.03 -2.97
N LYS A 256 -4.48 2.72 -3.01
CA LYS A 256 -5.01 1.35 -3.14
C LYS A 256 -4.51 0.61 -4.39
N TYR A 257 -4.31 1.34 -5.47
CA TYR A 257 -3.88 0.80 -6.77
C TYR A 257 -2.40 1.04 -7.07
N ASP A 258 -1.63 1.47 -6.08
CA ASP A 258 -0.17 1.59 -6.20
C ASP A 258 0.46 0.19 -6.21
N PRO A 259 1.63 0.00 -6.85
CA PRO A 259 2.34 -1.26 -6.79
C PRO A 259 2.72 -1.60 -5.34
N ILE A 260 2.61 -2.87 -4.98
CA ILE A 260 3.03 -3.42 -3.69
C ILE A 260 3.91 -4.62 -4.00
N ALA A 261 5.20 -4.56 -3.68
CA ALA A 261 6.13 -5.64 -3.87
C ALA A 261 5.91 -6.74 -2.82
N SER A 262 5.83 -7.98 -3.28
CA SER A 262 5.75 -9.16 -2.42
C SER A 262 6.21 -10.39 -3.18
N PHE A 263 6.89 -11.31 -2.50
CA PHE A 263 7.29 -12.58 -3.09
C PHE A 263 7.45 -13.68 -2.04
N ASN A 264 7.43 -14.92 -2.52
CA ASN A 264 7.78 -16.12 -1.77
C ASN A 264 8.99 -16.80 -2.40
N THR A 265 9.74 -17.58 -1.60
CA THR A 265 10.88 -18.36 -2.07
C THR A 265 10.70 -19.83 -1.73
N THR A 266 11.12 -20.70 -2.66
CA THR A 266 11.33 -22.13 -2.41
C THR A 266 12.68 -22.51 -2.97
N ASN A 267 13.35 -23.52 -2.41
CA ASN A 267 14.63 -23.97 -2.93
C ASN A 267 14.76 -25.49 -2.95
N THR A 268 15.59 -25.94 -3.88
CA THR A 268 16.13 -27.30 -3.92
C THR A 268 17.64 -27.16 -4.01
N ASN A 269 18.33 -27.41 -2.90
CA ASN A 269 19.76 -27.13 -2.73
C ASN A 269 20.05 -25.63 -2.98
N GLU A 270 21.02 -25.33 -3.86
CA GLU A 270 21.44 -23.97 -4.23
C GLU A 270 20.50 -23.28 -5.24
N ASN A 271 19.53 -24.00 -5.81
CA ASN A 271 18.56 -23.47 -6.77
C ASN A 271 17.35 -22.88 -6.03
N TYR A 272 17.16 -21.57 -6.13
CA TYR A 272 16.04 -20.86 -5.57
C TYR A 272 15.04 -20.46 -6.65
N THR A 273 13.76 -20.77 -6.41
CA THR A 273 12.65 -20.29 -7.22
C THR A 273 11.97 -19.15 -6.49
N PHE A 274 11.85 -18.00 -7.13
CA PHE A 274 11.19 -16.83 -6.60
C PHE A 274 9.82 -16.71 -7.24
N THR A 275 8.77 -16.78 -6.43
CA THR A 275 7.38 -16.61 -6.86
C THR A 275 6.93 -15.21 -6.51
N ASN A 276 6.70 -14.40 -7.52
CA ASN A 276 6.19 -13.05 -7.38
C ASN A 276 4.71 -13.06 -6.95
N THR A 277 4.41 -12.37 -5.87
CA THR A 277 3.05 -12.17 -5.34
C THR A 277 2.70 -10.70 -5.22
N SER A 278 3.45 -9.83 -5.91
CA SER A 278 3.21 -8.39 -5.94
C SER A 278 1.82 -8.05 -6.47
N GLN A 279 1.25 -6.95 -5.95
CA GLN A 279 -0.03 -6.42 -6.41
C GLN A 279 0.19 -5.15 -7.21
N ASN A 280 -0.64 -4.92 -8.23
CA ASN A 280 -0.68 -3.73 -9.07
C ASN A 280 0.64 -3.39 -9.81
N GLY A 281 1.65 -4.24 -9.75
CA GLY A 281 2.91 -4.08 -10.48
C GLY A 281 2.81 -4.66 -11.89
N VAL A 282 3.48 -4.03 -12.85
CA VAL A 282 3.54 -4.47 -14.27
C VAL A 282 4.96 -4.74 -14.75
N SER A 283 5.95 -4.29 -14.01
CA SER A 283 7.36 -4.60 -14.26
C SER A 283 8.09 -4.92 -12.96
N TYR A 284 9.12 -5.74 -13.08
CA TYR A 284 9.82 -6.34 -11.96
C TYR A 284 11.33 -6.21 -12.17
N ASN A 285 12.04 -5.99 -11.10
CA ASN A 285 13.49 -6.04 -11.07
C ASN A 285 13.93 -6.73 -9.79
N TRP A 286 14.61 -7.86 -9.96
CA TRP A 286 15.18 -8.67 -8.91
C TRP A 286 16.66 -8.41 -8.76
N ASP A 287 17.12 -8.24 -7.54
CA ASP A 287 18.54 -8.31 -7.16
C ASP A 287 18.67 -9.49 -6.17
N PHE A 288 19.53 -10.45 -6.52
CA PHE A 288 19.71 -11.67 -5.73
C PHE A 288 20.75 -11.53 -4.62
N GLY A 289 21.34 -10.34 -4.47
CA GLY A 289 22.32 -10.05 -3.42
C GLY A 289 23.72 -10.60 -3.66
N ASP A 290 23.96 -11.27 -4.80
CA ASP A 290 25.25 -11.80 -5.24
C ASP A 290 25.83 -11.07 -6.46
N GLY A 291 25.20 -9.95 -6.86
CA GLY A 291 25.53 -9.16 -8.03
C GLY A 291 24.76 -9.55 -9.30
N ASN A 292 23.97 -10.62 -9.25
CA ASN A 292 23.09 -11.01 -10.35
C ASN A 292 21.69 -10.39 -10.18
N THR A 293 21.04 -10.16 -11.32
CA THR A 293 19.70 -9.55 -11.39
C THR A 293 18.81 -10.27 -12.40
N SER A 294 17.47 -10.10 -12.30
CA SER A 294 16.50 -10.55 -13.31
C SER A 294 15.35 -9.58 -13.44
N THR A 295 14.71 -9.56 -14.62
CA THR A 295 13.44 -8.86 -14.87
C THR A 295 12.28 -9.82 -15.11
N ASP A 296 12.49 -11.11 -14.98
CA ASP A 296 11.44 -12.12 -15.13
C ASP A 296 10.39 -12.00 -14.03
N GLY A 297 9.16 -12.38 -14.37
CA GLY A 297 8.06 -12.34 -13.38
C GLY A 297 8.31 -13.32 -12.22
N ASN A 298 8.81 -14.52 -12.50
CA ASN A 298 9.11 -15.57 -11.51
C ASN A 298 10.46 -16.21 -11.84
N PRO A 299 11.59 -15.60 -11.45
CA PRO A 299 12.91 -16.11 -11.80
C PRO A 299 13.32 -17.33 -10.98
N ILE A 300 14.25 -18.09 -11.55
CA ILE A 300 15.03 -19.10 -10.84
C ILE A 300 16.48 -18.61 -10.79
N HIS A 301 17.10 -18.72 -9.63
CA HIS A 301 18.51 -18.32 -9.45
C HIS A 301 19.28 -19.39 -8.69
N THR A 302 20.51 -19.65 -9.11
CA THR A 302 21.43 -20.61 -8.51
C THR A 302 22.58 -19.87 -7.85
N TYR A 303 22.75 -20.07 -6.56
CA TYR A 303 23.88 -19.51 -5.81
C TYR A 303 25.08 -20.44 -5.86
N THR A 304 26.26 -19.89 -6.03
CA THR A 304 27.52 -20.66 -6.13
C THR A 304 28.33 -20.67 -4.84
N SER A 305 27.92 -19.94 -3.84
CA SER A 305 28.63 -19.83 -2.57
C SER A 305 27.64 -19.82 -1.39
N ASN A 306 28.07 -20.41 -0.26
CA ASN A 306 27.34 -20.37 0.98
C ASN A 306 27.43 -18.98 1.60
N SER A 307 26.30 -18.30 1.76
CA SER A 307 26.23 -16.97 2.38
C SER A 307 24.77 -16.66 2.79
N ILE A 308 24.59 -15.55 3.48
CA ILE A 308 23.30 -14.88 3.61
C ILE A 308 23.24 -13.87 2.47
N TYR A 309 22.19 -13.95 1.66
CA TYR A 309 21.93 -13.02 0.57
C TYR A 309 20.64 -12.26 0.84
N THR A 310 20.67 -10.94 0.67
CA THR A 310 19.49 -10.08 0.75
C THR A 310 18.89 -9.97 -0.65
N ILE A 311 17.74 -10.58 -0.83
CA ILE A 311 16.97 -10.51 -2.07
C ILE A 311 16.14 -9.25 -2.09
N THR A 312 16.24 -8.48 -3.15
CA THR A 312 15.43 -7.28 -3.36
C THR A 312 14.53 -7.46 -4.57
N LEU A 313 13.22 -7.35 -4.38
CA LEU A 313 12.28 -7.19 -5.48
C LEU A 313 11.80 -5.74 -5.53
N THR A 314 12.02 -5.10 -6.66
CA THR A 314 11.38 -3.83 -7.02
C THR A 314 10.30 -4.09 -8.05
N THR A 315 9.07 -3.72 -7.75
CA THR A 315 7.97 -3.69 -8.72
C THR A 315 7.59 -2.27 -9.05
N SER A 316 7.19 -2.02 -10.30
CA SER A 316 6.76 -0.69 -10.73
C SER A 316 5.52 -0.72 -11.62
N ASN A 317 4.80 0.41 -11.60
CA ASN A 317 3.66 0.69 -12.45
C ASN A 317 3.48 2.20 -12.54
N CYS A 318 3.35 2.74 -13.76
CA CYS A 318 3.08 4.16 -14.00
C CYS A 318 4.02 5.11 -13.23
N GLY A 319 5.32 4.82 -13.22
CA GLY A 319 6.32 5.64 -12.54
C GLY A 319 6.36 5.51 -11.01
N LYS A 320 5.44 4.74 -10.42
CA LYS A 320 5.46 4.40 -8.99
C LYS A 320 6.21 3.11 -8.78
N THR A 321 6.92 3.00 -7.66
CA THR A 321 7.72 1.82 -7.30
C THR A 321 7.39 1.35 -5.91
N SER A 322 7.53 0.05 -5.68
CA SER A 322 7.52 -0.56 -4.35
C SER A 322 8.68 -1.55 -4.27
N VAL A 323 9.30 -1.63 -3.12
CA VAL A 323 10.46 -2.48 -2.87
C VAL A 323 10.20 -3.35 -1.66
N VAL A 324 10.59 -4.63 -1.75
CA VAL A 324 10.61 -5.55 -0.60
C VAL A 324 11.94 -6.30 -0.59
N THR A 325 12.45 -6.56 0.61
CA THR A 325 13.69 -7.31 0.81
C THR A 325 13.46 -8.49 1.74
N HIS A 326 14.05 -9.64 1.41
CA HIS A 326 14.08 -10.82 2.27
C HIS A 326 15.50 -11.40 2.29
N ASP A 327 15.99 -11.77 3.48
CA ASP A 327 17.24 -12.50 3.61
C ASP A 327 17.00 -13.99 3.42
N ILE A 328 17.85 -14.64 2.63
CA ILE A 328 17.90 -16.08 2.50
C ILE A 328 19.27 -16.58 2.95
N THR A 329 19.32 -17.75 3.56
CA THR A 329 20.58 -18.42 3.90
C THR A 329 20.81 -19.53 2.90
N VAL A 330 21.81 -19.37 2.04
CA VAL A 330 22.30 -20.42 1.16
C VAL A 330 23.37 -21.18 1.93
N SER A 331 23.04 -22.38 2.32
CA SER A 331 23.98 -23.35 2.89
C SER A 331 23.83 -24.64 2.10
N ALA A 332 24.81 -24.98 1.32
CA ALA A 332 24.91 -26.34 0.84
C ALA A 332 25.11 -27.21 2.08
N LEU A 333 24.09 -27.95 2.47
CA LEU A 333 24.30 -29.12 3.30
C LEU A 333 25.01 -30.15 2.41
N THR A 334 26.27 -29.90 2.09
CA THR A 334 27.16 -30.96 1.66
C THR A 334 27.31 -31.85 2.88
N ILE A 335 26.44 -32.84 2.96
CA ILE A 335 26.87 -34.08 3.60
C ILE A 335 27.99 -34.55 2.66
N GLU A 336 29.24 -34.27 2.99
CA GLU A 336 30.29 -35.10 2.47
C GLU A 336 29.91 -36.52 2.84
N ASP A 337 29.43 -37.29 1.87
CA ASP A 337 29.30 -38.72 1.98
C ASP A 337 30.74 -39.26 2.14
N ASN A 338 31.31 -39.09 3.33
CA ASN A 338 32.47 -39.89 3.71
C ASN A 338 31.97 -41.34 3.79
N GLU A 339 31.86 -42.00 2.64
CA GLU A 339 31.86 -43.44 2.57
C GLU A 339 33.13 -43.94 3.28
N PRO A 340 33.03 -44.62 4.43
CA PRO A 340 32.47 -45.96 4.52
C PRO A 340 31.62 -46.29 5.80
N LEU A 341 31.18 -45.29 6.59
CA LEU A 341 30.49 -45.59 7.85
C LEU A 341 28.97 -45.43 7.79
N LYS A 342 28.40 -45.25 6.62
CA LYS A 342 26.95 -44.97 6.44
C LYS A 342 26.02 -46.08 6.89
N ASN A 343 26.53 -47.32 6.98
CA ASN A 343 25.77 -48.50 7.39
C ASN A 343 25.94 -48.88 8.90
N ASP A 344 26.84 -48.23 9.62
CA ASP A 344 27.20 -48.63 10.98
C ASP A 344 26.30 -47.97 12.03
N PHE A 345 25.63 -46.88 11.75
CA PHE A 345 24.66 -46.23 12.63
C PHE A 345 23.28 -46.21 11.99
N GLN A 346 22.27 -46.61 12.74
CA GLN A 346 20.88 -46.66 12.26
C GLN A 346 19.91 -46.08 13.27
N ILE A 347 19.02 -45.19 12.81
CA ILE A 347 17.84 -44.77 13.57
C ILE A 347 16.77 -45.83 13.41
N ILE A 348 16.35 -46.46 14.54
CA ILE A 348 15.44 -47.62 14.53
C ILE A 348 14.02 -47.24 14.08
N LYS A 349 13.59 -46.01 14.36
CA LYS A 349 12.26 -45.52 14.00
C LYS A 349 12.36 -44.03 13.60
N ASN A 350 11.77 -43.68 12.50
CA ASN A 350 11.61 -42.29 12.03
C ASN A 350 10.31 -42.19 11.23
N PRO A 351 9.34 -41.38 11.58
CA PRO A 351 9.29 -40.32 12.63
C PRO A 351 9.28 -40.82 14.07
N ILE A 352 9.69 -39.96 15.00
CA ILE A 352 9.95 -40.25 16.42
C ILE A 352 9.03 -39.40 17.30
N THR A 353 8.49 -40.01 18.39
CA THR A 353 7.70 -39.27 19.39
C THR A 353 8.55 -38.86 20.60
N ASP A 354 8.94 -39.77 21.46
CA ASP A 354 9.54 -39.45 22.76
C ASP A 354 11.03 -39.80 22.86
N TYR A 355 11.47 -40.85 22.15
CA TYR A 355 12.83 -41.36 22.26
C TYR A 355 13.47 -41.59 20.90
N LEU A 356 14.57 -40.88 20.65
CA LEU A 356 15.49 -41.18 19.55
C LEU A 356 16.31 -42.40 19.93
N THR A 357 16.15 -43.49 19.17
CA THR A 357 16.88 -44.71 19.37
C THR A 357 17.83 -44.95 18.20
N ILE A 358 19.11 -45.06 18.51
CA ILE A 358 20.21 -45.25 17.53
C ILE A 358 20.86 -46.60 17.82
N SER A 359 21.02 -47.41 16.79
CA SER A 359 21.71 -48.71 16.86
C SER A 359 23.06 -48.61 16.15
N SER A 360 24.10 -49.17 16.80
CA SER A 360 25.40 -49.39 16.20
C SER A 360 26.29 -50.30 17.04
N ASN A 361 27.01 -51.19 16.38
CA ASN A 361 28.02 -52.03 17.06
C ASN A 361 29.26 -51.22 17.48
N LEU A 362 29.48 -50.08 16.87
CA LEU A 362 30.64 -49.20 17.15
C LEU A 362 30.54 -48.55 18.53
N PHE A 363 29.34 -48.40 19.10
CA PHE A 363 29.17 -47.89 20.47
C PHE A 363 29.83 -48.79 21.54
N ASN A 364 30.01 -50.08 21.25
CA ASN A 364 30.72 -50.99 22.16
C ASN A 364 32.26 -50.85 22.05
N GLN A 365 32.76 -50.24 20.97
CA GLN A 365 34.20 -50.14 20.69
C GLN A 365 34.79 -48.81 21.15
N SER A 366 34.02 -47.72 20.97
CA SER A 366 34.46 -46.36 21.25
C SER A 366 33.32 -45.51 21.81
N ARG A 367 33.69 -44.41 22.47
CA ARG A 367 32.74 -43.37 22.88
C ARG A 367 32.54 -42.37 21.76
N TYR A 368 31.30 -42.12 21.43
CA TYR A 368 30.90 -41.15 20.43
C TYR A 368 30.14 -40.00 21.10
N GLN A 369 30.31 -38.80 20.57
CA GLN A 369 29.48 -37.67 20.93
C GLN A 369 28.28 -37.58 19.96
N ILE A 370 27.07 -37.58 20.51
CA ILE A 370 25.81 -37.53 19.76
C ILE A 370 25.23 -36.14 19.94
N ARG A 371 25.08 -35.42 18.85
CA ARG A 371 24.52 -34.06 18.84
C ARG A 371 23.19 -34.03 18.10
N ILE A 372 22.21 -33.36 18.68
CA ILE A 372 20.95 -33.03 18.03
C ILE A 372 20.99 -31.56 17.69
N ILE A 373 20.77 -31.23 16.43
CA ILE A 373 20.92 -29.89 15.87
C ILE A 373 19.63 -29.51 15.14
N SER A 374 19.16 -28.28 15.30
CA SER A 374 18.03 -27.78 14.51
C SER A 374 18.39 -27.57 13.05
N VAL A 375 17.41 -27.44 12.18
CA VAL A 375 17.65 -27.17 10.73
C VAL A 375 18.33 -25.84 10.46
N ILE A 376 18.33 -24.90 11.41
CA ILE A 376 19.05 -23.62 11.35
C ILE A 376 20.46 -23.70 11.97
N GLY A 377 21.00 -24.92 12.24
CA GLY A 377 22.34 -25.15 12.78
C GLY A 377 22.49 -24.92 14.29
N GLN A 378 21.42 -24.61 15.02
CA GLN A 378 21.48 -24.44 16.47
C GLN A 378 21.62 -25.80 17.17
N GLN A 379 22.66 -25.97 17.98
CA GLN A 379 22.84 -27.15 18.80
C GLN A 379 21.81 -27.21 19.92
N ILE A 380 20.95 -28.24 19.89
CA ILE A 380 19.85 -28.43 20.84
C ILE A 380 20.30 -29.31 22.02
N ARG A 381 21.04 -30.39 21.73
CA ARG A 381 21.46 -31.36 22.73
C ARG A 381 22.78 -32.02 22.36
N ILE A 382 23.58 -32.35 23.39
CA ILE A 382 24.78 -33.17 23.29
C ILE A 382 24.66 -34.28 24.31
N VAL A 383 24.99 -35.52 23.91
CA VAL A 383 25.06 -36.69 24.75
C VAL A 383 26.29 -37.53 24.37
N ASN A 384 27.01 -38.07 25.31
CA ASN A 384 28.04 -39.06 25.04
C ASN A 384 27.40 -40.47 25.00
N SER A 385 27.81 -41.31 24.05
CA SER A 385 27.35 -42.70 23.99
C SER A 385 27.83 -43.49 25.18
N TYR A 386 27.05 -44.50 25.57
CA TYR A 386 27.44 -45.54 26.51
C TYR A 386 27.94 -46.77 25.75
N HIS A 387 28.65 -47.66 26.43
CA HIS A 387 29.04 -48.99 25.91
C HIS A 387 27.82 -49.92 25.82
N ASP A 388 26.95 -49.66 24.86
CA ASP A 388 25.76 -50.44 24.54
C ASP A 388 25.41 -50.21 23.04
N THR A 389 25.07 -51.28 22.32
CA THR A 389 24.69 -51.24 20.91
C THR A 389 23.49 -50.36 20.63
N LEU A 390 22.69 -49.99 21.64
CA LEU A 390 21.52 -49.14 21.56
C LEU A 390 21.68 -47.88 22.41
N GLN A 391 21.62 -46.72 21.78
CA GLN A 391 21.58 -45.45 22.48
C GLN A 391 20.14 -44.90 22.42
N LYS A 392 19.54 -44.67 23.61
CA LYS A 392 18.17 -44.14 23.74
C LYS A 392 18.19 -42.77 24.36
N ILE A 393 17.82 -41.73 23.56
CA ILE A 393 17.87 -40.34 23.95
C ILE A 393 16.43 -39.81 24.07
N ASN A 394 16.08 -39.30 25.23
CA ASN A 394 14.76 -38.70 25.45
C ASN A 394 14.69 -37.35 24.71
N ILE A 395 13.72 -37.20 23.81
CA ILE A 395 13.45 -36.00 23.01
C ILE A 395 11.99 -35.53 23.18
N SER A 396 11.27 -35.96 24.20
CA SER A 396 9.87 -35.61 24.45
C SER A 396 9.64 -34.10 24.57
N ASN A 397 10.64 -33.36 25.00
CA ASN A 397 10.60 -31.93 25.18
C ASN A 397 10.97 -31.13 23.91
N LEU A 398 11.29 -31.78 22.80
CA LEU A 398 11.52 -31.11 21.53
C LEU A 398 10.19 -30.82 20.83
N ALA A 399 10.09 -29.68 20.18
CA ALA A 399 8.94 -29.34 19.32
C ALA A 399 8.85 -30.29 18.11
N THR A 400 7.65 -30.48 17.60
CA THR A 400 7.44 -31.18 16.32
C THR A 400 8.24 -30.49 15.21
N GLY A 401 9.02 -31.25 14.46
CA GLY A 401 9.86 -30.67 13.40
C GLY A 401 10.95 -31.62 12.90
N ILE A 402 11.77 -31.10 12.00
CA ILE A 402 12.94 -31.81 11.45
C ILE A 402 14.18 -31.40 12.24
N TYR A 403 15.02 -32.39 12.57
CA TYR A 403 16.28 -32.21 13.27
C TYR A 403 17.39 -33.00 12.58
N ILE A 404 18.62 -32.58 12.83
CA ILE A 404 19.84 -33.25 12.34
C ILE A 404 20.45 -34.01 13.51
N LEU A 405 20.73 -35.29 13.28
CA LEU A 405 21.54 -36.11 14.14
C LEU A 405 22.97 -36.10 13.60
N ASN A 406 23.91 -35.67 14.45
CA ASN A 406 25.35 -35.73 14.16
C ASN A 406 26.00 -36.64 15.21
N ILE A 407 26.78 -37.62 14.78
CA ILE A 407 27.61 -38.49 15.64
C ILE A 407 29.06 -38.25 15.30
N SER A 408 29.91 -37.99 16.29
CA SER A 408 31.32 -37.71 16.11
C SER A 408 32.19 -38.52 17.05
N ASP A 409 33.38 -38.89 16.57
CA ASP A 409 34.47 -39.47 17.34
C ASP A 409 35.62 -38.43 17.36
N SER A 410 36.05 -38.05 18.59
CA SER A 410 37.17 -37.10 18.76
C SER A 410 37.11 -35.89 17.88
N ASP A 411 35.91 -35.24 17.79
CA ASP A 411 35.59 -34.07 16.96
C ASP A 411 35.48 -34.27 15.46
N LYS A 412 35.73 -35.49 14.93
CA LYS A 412 35.38 -35.80 13.54
C LYS A 412 33.96 -36.32 13.42
N SER A 413 33.17 -35.72 12.56
CA SER A 413 31.83 -36.24 12.24
C SER A 413 31.98 -37.58 11.49
N VAL A 414 31.34 -38.63 12.03
CA VAL A 414 31.35 -39.97 11.44
C VAL A 414 29.99 -40.39 10.89
N TYR A 415 28.92 -39.69 11.31
CA TYR A 415 27.57 -39.95 10.81
C TYR A 415 26.69 -38.68 10.93
N ASN A 416 26.00 -38.38 9.87
CA ASN A 416 25.00 -37.31 9.82
C ASN A 416 23.72 -37.81 9.16
N THR A 417 22.57 -37.52 9.76
CA THR A 417 21.27 -37.82 9.14
C THR A 417 20.20 -36.92 9.68
N LYS A 418 19.04 -36.88 9.01
CA LYS A 418 17.85 -36.15 9.46
C LYS A 418 16.88 -37.10 10.14
N PHE A 419 16.18 -36.61 11.17
CA PHE A 419 15.03 -37.29 11.73
C PHE A 419 13.89 -36.34 11.96
N ILE A 420 12.66 -36.92 12.05
CA ILE A 420 11.42 -36.15 12.22
C ILE A 420 10.91 -36.42 13.64
N LYS A 421 10.72 -35.36 14.43
CA LYS A 421 10.00 -35.37 15.71
C LYS A 421 8.51 -35.09 15.43
N GLN A 422 7.64 -35.97 15.89
CA GLN A 422 6.19 -35.83 15.91
C GLN A 422 5.66 -35.47 17.29
#